data_5c0dd7213a1cb247193e5ffe471d9b57
#
_entry.id   5c0dd7213a1cb247193e5ffe471d9b57
#
_cell.length_a   1.000
_cell.length_b   1.000
_cell.length_c   1.000
_cell.angle_alpha   90.00
_cell.angle_beta   90.00
_cell.angle_gamma   90.00
#
_symmetry.space_group_name_H-M   'P 1'
#
loop_
_entity.id
_entity.type
_entity.pdbx_description
1 polymer ?
#
loop_
_entity_poly.entity_id
_entity_poly.type
_entity_poly.pdbx_seq_one_letter_code
_entity_poly.pdbx_strand_id
1 'polypeptide(L)'
;MSSCAHAILALTAILLVGCDESVRLSYSTRAEAEADSPFAKGWLPEIIPASSREITMVNDLDLNLSEGEFAFDSADHDKFVSHLVRMPGHDDAQSKFYEYGEWGFWIDDSQDRCRFRFMMAR
;
A
#
# COMPACT_ATOMS: atom_id res chain seq x y z
N MET A 1 -1.34 32.49 23.19
CA MET A 1 -1.93 31.47 22.38
C MET A 1 -1.84 30.14 23.10
N SER A 2 -2.97 29.68 23.59
CA SER A 2 -3.02 28.41 24.27
C SER A 2 -2.64 27.26 23.35
N SER A 3 -2.85 27.41 22.07
CA SER A 3 -2.53 26.37 21.10
C SER A 3 -1.04 26.02 21.08
N CYS A 4 -0.17 26.98 21.38
CA CYS A 4 1.26 26.70 21.41
C CYS A 4 1.63 25.77 22.55
N ALA A 5 1.04 26.00 23.71
CA ALA A 5 1.31 25.13 24.86
C ALA A 5 0.78 23.73 24.61
N HIS A 6 -0.39 23.63 23.99
CA HIS A 6 -0.94 22.33 23.67
C HIS A 6 -0.09 21.59 22.65
N ALA A 7 0.47 22.32 21.70
CA ALA A 7 1.33 21.70 20.72
C ALA A 7 2.58 21.09 21.36
N ILE A 8 3.13 21.76 22.35
CA ILE A 8 4.30 21.25 23.05
C ILE A 8 3.98 19.95 23.78
N LEU A 9 2.83 19.92 24.45
CA LEU A 9 2.39 18.71 25.12
C LEU A 9 2.17 17.57 24.16
N ALA A 10 1.54 17.87 23.04
CA ALA A 10 1.30 16.87 22.02
C ALA A 10 2.61 16.30 21.48
N LEU A 11 3.60 17.16 21.34
CA LEU A 11 4.90 16.72 20.85
C LEU A 11 5.54 15.72 21.82
N THR A 12 5.43 15.98 23.11
CA THR A 12 5.96 15.06 24.11
C THR A 12 5.30 13.68 24.00
N ALA A 13 3.97 13.68 23.86
CA ALA A 13 3.25 12.43 23.73
C ALA A 13 3.66 11.69 22.44
N ILE A 14 3.86 12.42 21.37
CA ILE A 14 4.31 11.83 20.12
C ILE A 14 5.66 11.18 20.27
N LEU A 15 6.57 11.79 21.04
CA LEU A 15 7.87 11.19 21.28
C LEU A 15 7.77 9.87 22.00
N LEU A 16 6.82 9.73 22.91
CA LEU A 16 6.60 8.47 23.60
C LEU A 16 6.09 7.38 22.66
N VAL A 17 5.32 7.77 21.66
CA VAL A 17 4.81 6.84 20.66
C VAL A 17 5.78 6.72 19.49
N GLY A 18 6.79 7.59 19.45
CA GLY A 18 7.69 7.70 18.34
C GLY A 18 8.60 6.52 18.09
N CYS A 19 8.56 5.51 18.97
CA CYS A 19 9.26 4.26 18.70
C CYS A 19 8.68 3.53 17.50
N ASP A 20 7.43 3.85 17.14
CA ASP A 20 6.79 3.27 15.99
C ASP A 20 7.25 4.02 14.74
N GLU A 21 7.99 3.34 13.89
CA GLU A 21 8.52 3.94 12.67
C GLU A 21 7.67 3.66 11.45
N SER A 22 6.36 3.56 11.65
CA SER A 22 5.43 3.40 10.54
C SER A 22 5.18 4.74 9.85
N VAL A 23 5.12 4.69 8.53
CA VAL A 23 4.76 5.84 7.70
C VAL A 23 3.48 5.51 6.95
N ARG A 24 2.47 6.37 7.07
CA ARG A 24 1.20 6.20 6.38
C ARG A 24 1.11 7.20 5.25
N LEU A 25 0.80 6.71 4.06
CA LEU A 25 0.68 7.55 2.87
C LEU A 25 -0.65 7.29 2.19
N SER A 26 -1.16 8.32 1.51
CA SER A 26 -2.44 8.24 0.84
C SER A 26 -2.39 9.10 -0.41
N TYR A 27 -2.84 8.54 -1.53
CA TYR A 27 -2.85 9.25 -2.81
C TYR A 27 -4.17 9.01 -3.51
N SER A 28 -4.75 10.06 -4.07
CA SER A 28 -6.00 9.94 -4.81
C SER A 28 -5.82 9.21 -6.13
N THR A 29 -4.65 9.37 -6.76
CA THR A 29 -4.37 8.76 -8.06
C THR A 29 -2.94 8.24 -8.10
N ARG A 30 -2.67 7.38 -9.08
CA ARG A 30 -1.30 6.93 -9.33
C ARG A 30 -0.38 8.09 -9.70
N ALA A 31 -0.89 9.08 -10.42
CA ALA A 31 -0.08 10.24 -10.80
C ALA A 31 0.40 11.01 -9.58
N GLU A 32 -0.45 11.16 -8.56
CA GLU A 32 -0.03 11.78 -7.31
C GLU A 32 1.06 10.97 -6.62
N ALA A 33 0.92 9.65 -6.62
CA ALA A 33 1.92 8.79 -6.03
C ALA A 33 3.24 8.91 -6.78
N GLU A 34 3.20 8.97 -8.10
CA GLU A 34 4.42 9.12 -8.89
C GLU A 34 5.16 10.41 -8.56
N ALA A 35 4.41 11.49 -8.31
CA ALA A 35 5.02 12.77 -7.96
C ALA A 35 5.72 12.73 -6.61
N ASP A 36 5.32 11.84 -5.71
CA ASP A 36 5.88 11.74 -4.36
C ASP A 36 6.92 10.63 -4.21
N SER A 37 7.13 9.85 -5.25
CA SER A 37 8.23 8.86 -5.36
C SER A 37 8.20 7.68 -4.38
N PRO A 38 7.03 7.15 -3.95
CA PRO A 38 7.04 5.93 -3.15
C PRO A 38 7.53 4.72 -3.95
N PHE A 39 7.42 4.76 -5.26
CA PHE A 39 7.92 3.69 -6.13
C PHE A 39 9.42 3.57 -6.04
N ALA A 40 10.13 4.70 -6.09
CA ALA A 40 11.58 4.69 -6.04
C ALA A 40 12.09 4.19 -4.70
N LYS A 41 11.31 4.37 -3.63
CA LYS A 41 11.67 3.89 -2.29
C LYS A 41 11.34 2.41 -2.11
N GLY A 42 10.65 1.79 -3.08
CA GLY A 42 10.24 0.40 -2.95
C GLY A 42 9.04 0.20 -2.04
N TRP A 43 8.29 1.25 -1.75
CA TRP A 43 7.13 1.19 -0.87
C TRP A 43 5.84 0.90 -1.61
N LEU A 44 5.82 1.11 -2.91
CA LEU A 44 4.64 0.89 -3.74
C LEU A 44 5.11 0.18 -5.00
N PRO A 45 4.48 -0.96 -5.37
CA PRO A 45 4.93 -1.72 -6.54
C PRO A 45 4.56 -1.02 -7.83
N GLU A 46 5.52 -0.90 -8.74
CA GLU A 46 5.32 -0.20 -10.00
C GLU A 46 4.35 -0.91 -10.92
N ILE A 47 4.11 -2.20 -10.69
CA ILE A 47 3.26 -3.01 -11.55
C ILE A 47 1.78 -2.64 -11.46
N ILE A 48 1.37 -1.88 -10.45
CA ILE A 48 -0.05 -1.57 -10.25
C ILE A 48 -0.59 -0.80 -11.46
N PRO A 49 -1.89 -0.97 -11.77
CA PRO A 49 -2.48 -0.34 -12.96
C PRO A 49 -2.36 1.17 -12.99
N ALA A 50 -2.30 1.73 -14.19
CA ALA A 50 -2.27 3.17 -14.35
C ALA A 50 -3.53 3.84 -13.80
N SER A 51 -4.66 3.12 -13.80
CA SER A 51 -5.93 3.63 -13.25
C SER A 51 -6.01 3.54 -11.74
N SER A 52 -4.97 3.09 -11.06
CA SER A 52 -4.99 2.96 -9.59
C SER A 52 -5.34 4.28 -8.93
N ARG A 53 -6.26 4.22 -7.97
CA ARG A 53 -6.75 5.38 -7.24
C ARG A 53 -7.09 4.98 -5.82
N GLU A 54 -7.33 5.99 -4.97
CA GLU A 54 -7.61 5.73 -3.56
C GLU A 54 -6.53 4.84 -2.96
N ILE A 55 -5.29 5.17 -3.26
CA ILE A 55 -4.13 4.36 -2.84
C ILE A 55 -3.79 4.73 -1.40
N THR A 56 -3.81 3.73 -0.52
CA THR A 56 -3.36 3.92 0.86
C THR A 56 -2.31 2.88 1.16
N MET A 57 -1.35 3.24 2.02
CA MET A 57 -0.31 2.31 2.38
C MET A 57 0.28 2.66 3.72
N VAL A 58 0.79 1.64 4.39
CA VAL A 58 1.55 1.76 5.62
C VAL A 58 2.89 1.10 5.39
N ASN A 59 3.94 1.80 5.74
CA ASN A 59 5.29 1.30 5.60
C ASN A 59 5.93 1.24 6.98
N ASP A 60 6.34 0.05 7.40
CA ASP A 60 7.01 -0.14 8.67
C ASP A 60 8.52 -0.20 8.40
N LEU A 61 9.22 0.86 8.78
CA LEU A 61 10.63 0.98 8.47
C LEU A 61 11.49 0.00 9.27
N ASP A 62 11.08 -0.32 10.49
CA ASP A 62 11.82 -1.25 11.32
C ASP A 62 11.78 -2.67 10.76
N LEU A 63 10.60 -3.08 10.27
CA LEU A 63 10.40 -4.43 9.79
C LEU A 63 10.59 -4.56 8.29
N ASN A 64 10.82 -3.44 7.61
CA ASN A 64 10.92 -3.38 6.15
C ASN A 64 9.70 -4.02 5.49
N LEU A 65 8.52 -3.64 5.98
CA LEU A 65 7.24 -4.11 5.45
C LEU A 65 6.48 -2.96 4.83
N SER A 66 5.77 -3.26 3.77
CA SER A 66 4.89 -2.31 3.14
C SER A 66 3.60 -3.03 2.79
N GLU A 67 2.46 -2.42 3.11
CA GLU A 67 1.16 -2.99 2.76
C GLU A 67 0.16 -1.89 2.56
N GLY A 68 -0.85 -2.17 1.75
CA GLY A 68 -1.86 -1.18 1.47
C GLY A 68 -2.94 -1.71 0.55
N GLU A 69 -3.67 -0.78 -0.06
CA GLU A 69 -4.74 -1.13 -0.97
C GLU A 69 -4.97 -0.01 -1.97
N PHE A 70 -5.65 -0.34 -3.04
CA PHE A 70 -6.05 0.63 -4.05
C PHE A 70 -7.26 0.10 -4.81
N ALA A 71 -7.97 1.02 -5.47
CA ALA A 71 -9.00 0.68 -6.44
C ALA A 71 -8.44 0.89 -7.84
N PHE A 72 -9.00 0.22 -8.83
CA PHE A 72 -8.57 0.36 -10.22
C PHE A 72 -9.74 0.10 -11.14
N ASP A 73 -9.60 0.47 -12.41
CA ASP A 73 -10.67 0.27 -13.38
C ASP A 73 -10.72 -1.19 -13.80
N SER A 74 -11.94 -1.73 -13.90
CA SER A 74 -12.12 -3.12 -14.33
C SER A 74 -11.53 -3.37 -15.71
N ALA A 75 -11.47 -2.35 -16.56
CA ALA A 75 -10.86 -2.47 -17.88
C ALA A 75 -9.38 -2.85 -17.82
N ASP A 76 -8.70 -2.55 -16.70
CA ASP A 76 -7.29 -2.87 -16.53
C ASP A 76 -7.05 -4.20 -15.84
N HIS A 77 -8.11 -4.89 -15.42
CA HIS A 77 -7.98 -6.12 -14.64
C HIS A 77 -7.14 -7.17 -15.35
N ASP A 78 -7.50 -7.51 -16.56
CA ASP A 78 -6.86 -8.62 -17.27
C ASP A 78 -5.39 -8.29 -17.58
N LYS A 79 -5.12 -7.06 -17.94
CA LYS A 79 -3.75 -6.64 -18.18
C LYS A 79 -2.92 -6.73 -16.90
N PHE A 80 -3.48 -6.30 -15.78
CA PHE A 80 -2.79 -6.36 -14.51
C PHE A 80 -2.47 -7.80 -14.14
N VAL A 81 -3.46 -8.69 -14.11
CA VAL A 81 -3.24 -10.07 -13.69
C VAL A 81 -2.36 -10.83 -14.68
N SER A 82 -2.27 -10.40 -15.94
CA SER A 82 -1.41 -11.08 -16.91
C SER A 82 0.06 -10.99 -16.53
N HIS A 83 0.44 -10.03 -15.70
CA HIS A 83 1.82 -9.88 -15.22
C HIS A 83 2.06 -10.61 -13.92
N LEU A 84 1.05 -11.20 -13.32
CA LEU A 84 1.14 -11.78 -11.98
C LEU A 84 1.08 -13.30 -12.06
N VAL A 85 1.52 -13.96 -11.00
CA VAL A 85 1.45 -15.42 -10.89
C VAL A 85 0.32 -15.77 -9.93
N ARG A 86 -0.64 -16.53 -10.39
CA ARG A 86 -1.79 -16.94 -9.60
C ARG A 86 -1.37 -17.99 -8.55
N MET A 87 -1.72 -17.74 -7.30
CA MET A 87 -1.37 -18.62 -6.17
C MET A 87 -2.63 -18.95 -5.38
N PRO A 88 -3.45 -19.92 -5.83
CA PRO A 88 -4.78 -20.16 -5.24
C PRO A 88 -4.74 -20.54 -3.77
N GLY A 89 -3.66 -21.15 -3.30
CA GLY A 89 -3.57 -21.59 -1.91
C GLY A 89 -3.60 -20.47 -0.89
N HIS A 90 -3.47 -19.22 -1.33
CA HIS A 90 -3.46 -18.06 -0.44
C HIS A 90 -4.68 -17.17 -0.63
N ASP A 91 -5.69 -17.62 -1.35
CA ASP A 91 -6.93 -16.87 -1.51
C ASP A 91 -7.61 -16.66 -0.16
N ASP A 92 -8.32 -15.55 -0.02
CA ASP A 92 -9.25 -15.40 1.09
C ASP A 92 -10.70 -15.47 0.57
N ALA A 93 -11.67 -15.19 1.46
CA ALA A 93 -13.08 -15.42 1.14
C ALA A 93 -13.58 -14.56 -0.02
N GLN A 94 -12.94 -13.41 -0.27
CA GLN A 94 -13.44 -12.45 -1.25
C GLN A 94 -12.43 -12.12 -2.33
N SER A 95 -11.18 -12.57 -2.18
CA SER A 95 -10.11 -12.14 -3.08
C SER A 95 -9.27 -13.30 -3.54
N LYS A 96 -8.79 -13.21 -4.77
CA LYS A 96 -7.83 -14.15 -5.33
C LYS A 96 -6.43 -13.61 -5.11
N PHE A 97 -5.50 -14.50 -4.77
CA PHE A 97 -4.14 -14.11 -4.46
C PHE A 97 -3.20 -14.37 -5.64
N TYR A 98 -2.34 -13.37 -5.88
CA TYR A 98 -1.34 -13.40 -6.93
C TYR A 98 -0.01 -12.90 -6.37
N GLU A 99 1.09 -13.28 -7.02
CA GLU A 99 2.41 -12.77 -6.68
C GLU A 99 3.09 -12.12 -7.87
N TYR A 100 3.94 -11.15 -7.57
CA TYR A 100 4.84 -10.55 -8.55
C TYR A 100 6.12 -10.19 -7.81
N GLY A 101 7.20 -10.93 -8.09
CA GLY A 101 8.43 -10.77 -7.33
C GLY A 101 8.17 -11.00 -5.85
N GLU A 102 8.51 -10.02 -5.05
CA GLU A 102 8.31 -10.10 -3.60
C GLU A 102 7.00 -9.47 -3.13
N TRP A 103 6.11 -9.15 -4.07
CA TRP A 103 4.83 -8.54 -3.74
C TRP A 103 3.70 -9.56 -3.83
N GLY A 104 2.80 -9.50 -2.88
CA GLY A 104 1.55 -10.27 -2.91
C GLY A 104 0.39 -9.34 -3.14
N PHE A 105 -0.59 -9.82 -3.92
CA PHE A 105 -1.78 -9.04 -4.28
C PHE A 105 -3.03 -9.87 -4.06
N TRP A 106 -3.97 -9.34 -3.29
CA TRP A 106 -5.30 -9.91 -3.10
C TRP A 106 -6.28 -9.06 -3.88
N ILE A 107 -6.85 -9.61 -4.96
CA ILE A 107 -7.73 -8.87 -5.86
C ILE A 107 -9.16 -9.32 -5.64
N ASP A 108 -10.02 -8.35 -5.29
CA ASP A 108 -11.45 -8.56 -5.16
C ASP A 108 -12.08 -8.15 -6.48
N ASP A 109 -12.44 -9.14 -7.31
CA ASP A 109 -12.99 -8.89 -8.64
C ASP A 109 -14.35 -8.20 -8.59
N SER A 110 -15.11 -8.40 -7.52
CA SER A 110 -16.45 -7.81 -7.43
C SER A 110 -16.43 -6.32 -7.16
N GLN A 111 -15.33 -5.79 -6.65
CA GLN A 111 -15.23 -4.39 -6.28
C GLN A 111 -14.08 -3.66 -6.97
N ASP A 112 -13.32 -4.36 -7.82
CA ASP A 112 -12.17 -3.80 -8.51
C ASP A 112 -11.21 -3.14 -7.51
N ARG A 113 -10.93 -3.84 -6.43
CA ARG A 113 -10.03 -3.39 -5.39
C ARG A 113 -8.95 -4.43 -5.17
N CYS A 114 -7.79 -3.95 -4.76
CA CYS A 114 -6.64 -4.80 -4.54
C CYS A 114 -5.94 -4.40 -3.25
N ARG A 115 -5.64 -5.39 -2.41
CA ARG A 115 -4.73 -5.20 -1.28
C ARG A 115 -3.37 -5.74 -1.69
N PHE A 116 -2.32 -5.11 -1.21
CA PHE A 116 -0.97 -5.58 -1.53
C PHE A 116 -0.11 -5.61 -0.27
N ARG A 117 0.92 -6.44 -0.32
CA ARG A 117 1.90 -6.53 0.74
C ARG A 117 3.25 -6.90 0.15
N PHE A 118 4.29 -6.27 0.67
CA PHE A 118 5.65 -6.68 0.34
C PHE A 118 5.95 -7.95 1.14
N MET A 119 6.19 -9.05 0.43
CA MET A 119 6.41 -10.36 1.03
C MET A 119 7.91 -10.57 1.11
N MET A 120 8.47 -10.29 2.27
CA MET A 120 9.91 -10.47 2.44
C MET A 120 10.29 -11.92 2.20
N ALA A 121 11.36 -12.12 1.48
CA ALA A 121 11.91 -13.46 1.29
C ALA A 121 12.36 -13.99 2.64
N ARG A 122 12.12 -15.27 2.89
CA ARG A 122 12.52 -15.94 4.14
C ARG A 122 13.61 -16.93 3.89
#